data_e26ccc8a3b749e097d861b33cbf40ebf
#
_entry.id   e26ccc8a3b749e097d861b33cbf40ebf
#
_cell.length_a   1.000
_cell.length_b   1.000
_cell.length_c   1.000
_cell.angle_alpha   90.00
_cell.angle_beta   90.00
_cell.angle_gamma   90.00
#
_symmetry.space_group_name_H-M   'P 1'
#
loop_
_entity.id
_entity.type
_entity.pdbx_description
1 polymer ?
#
loop_
_entity_poly.entity_id
_entity_poly.type
_entity_poly.pdbx_seq_one_letter_code
_entity_poly.pdbx_strand_id
1 'polypeptide(L)'
;DVPILGLTLWSENYDDYQLKQIAQELTDEIEKVTDVSATQKIGGRNRQLRVILDKDKLGASGLDFLSVAEMIKANNQQMSAGSFDKNDTEFLINTGKFLETIEDVENLVVGVQQNQPIYLKQIASVQNGPEISKNYVSLGYGQASESASRFDSEYPAVTISVAKRK
;
A
#
# COMPACT_ATOMS: atom_id res chain seq x y z
N ASP A 1 -14.25 -7.31 18.22
CA ASP A 1 -14.29 -8.57 17.46
C ASP A 1 -13.14 -9.45 17.91
N VAL A 2 -13.39 -10.75 18.06
CA VAL A 2 -12.39 -11.73 18.49
C VAL A 2 -11.92 -12.49 17.25
N PRO A 3 -10.61 -12.57 16.99
CA PRO A 3 -10.08 -13.42 15.93
C PRO A 3 -10.44 -14.89 16.18
N ILE A 4 -10.98 -15.57 15.18
CA ILE A 4 -11.37 -16.97 15.24
C ILE A 4 -10.50 -17.87 14.35
N LEU A 5 -9.82 -17.28 13.38
CA LEU A 5 -8.99 -18.01 12.42
C LEU A 5 -7.73 -17.23 12.10
N GLY A 6 -6.60 -17.92 12.05
CA GLY A 6 -5.33 -17.42 11.53
C GLY A 6 -4.87 -18.27 10.36
N LEU A 7 -4.65 -17.64 9.21
CA LEU A 7 -4.12 -18.29 8.02
C LEU A 7 -2.73 -17.73 7.76
N THR A 8 -1.72 -18.61 7.72
CA THR A 8 -0.35 -18.19 7.43
C THR A 8 0.08 -18.70 6.05
N LEU A 9 0.37 -17.75 5.17
CA LEU A 9 0.95 -17.97 3.86
C LEU A 9 2.47 -17.91 3.98
N TRP A 10 3.14 -18.87 3.42
CA TRP A 10 4.60 -18.92 3.39
C TRP A 10 5.11 -19.52 2.07
N SER A 11 6.35 -19.26 1.71
CA SER A 11 6.92 -19.82 0.48
C SER A 11 8.44 -19.88 0.54
N GLU A 12 9.01 -20.84 -0.20
CA GLU A 12 10.44 -20.92 -0.50
C GLU A 12 10.83 -20.01 -1.68
N ASN A 13 9.87 -19.70 -2.56
CA ASN A 13 10.12 -19.05 -3.85
C ASN A 13 9.63 -17.60 -3.92
N TYR A 14 8.70 -17.21 -3.04
CA TYR A 14 8.15 -15.85 -2.99
C TYR A 14 8.71 -15.11 -1.79
N ASP A 15 9.04 -13.83 -2.01
CA ASP A 15 9.43 -12.95 -0.92
C ASP A 15 8.18 -12.44 -0.14
N ASP A 16 8.42 -11.77 0.96
CA ASP A 16 7.38 -11.22 1.84
C ASP A 16 6.50 -10.17 1.15
N TYR A 17 7.01 -9.47 0.14
CA TYR A 17 6.25 -8.51 -0.68
C TYR A 17 5.25 -9.23 -1.59
N GLN A 18 5.70 -10.27 -2.29
CA GLN A 18 4.84 -11.08 -3.15
C GLN A 18 3.77 -11.83 -2.35
N LEU A 19 4.16 -12.41 -1.20
CA LEU A 19 3.22 -13.04 -0.27
C LEU A 19 2.17 -12.06 0.24
N LYS A 20 2.54 -10.79 0.47
CA LYS A 20 1.59 -9.75 0.89
C LYS A 20 0.55 -9.44 -0.19
N GLN A 21 0.93 -9.44 -1.45
CA GLN A 21 0.01 -9.25 -2.57
C GLN A 21 -0.99 -10.41 -2.66
N ILE A 22 -0.50 -11.65 -2.58
CA ILE A 22 -1.36 -12.85 -2.56
C ILE A 22 -2.31 -12.82 -1.35
N ALA A 23 -1.78 -12.41 -0.17
CA ALA A 23 -2.59 -12.26 1.04
C ALA A 23 -3.67 -11.19 0.90
N GLN A 24 -3.43 -10.13 0.12
CA GLN A 24 -4.46 -9.12 -0.18
C GLN A 24 -5.60 -9.72 -1.00
N GLU A 25 -5.28 -10.40 -2.10
CA GLU A 25 -6.29 -11.05 -2.96
C GLU A 25 -7.13 -12.07 -2.17
N LEU A 26 -6.46 -12.89 -1.34
CA LEU A 26 -7.14 -13.86 -0.49
C LEU A 26 -8.02 -13.17 0.56
N THR A 27 -7.56 -12.07 1.13
CA THR A 27 -8.35 -11.27 2.09
C THR A 27 -9.61 -10.72 1.44
N ASP A 28 -9.52 -10.20 0.23
CA ASP A 28 -10.66 -9.65 -0.51
C ASP A 28 -11.73 -10.74 -0.79
N GLU A 29 -11.32 -12.00 -0.99
CA GLU A 29 -12.24 -13.12 -1.14
C GLU A 29 -12.83 -13.57 0.23
N ILE A 30 -12.03 -13.59 1.29
CA ILE A 30 -12.47 -13.93 2.64
C ILE A 30 -13.54 -12.94 3.14
N GLU A 31 -13.38 -11.65 2.85
CA GLU A 31 -14.31 -10.60 3.28
C GLU A 31 -15.70 -10.71 2.63
N LYS A 32 -15.82 -11.42 1.51
CA LYS A 32 -17.11 -11.73 0.88
C LYS A 32 -17.89 -12.82 1.61
N VAL A 33 -17.25 -13.58 2.49
CA VAL A 33 -17.90 -14.65 3.24
C VAL A 33 -18.82 -14.05 4.30
N THR A 34 -20.04 -14.57 4.38
CA THR A 34 -21.03 -14.16 5.39
C THR A 34 -20.44 -14.34 6.79
N ASP A 35 -20.72 -13.41 7.71
CA ASP A 35 -20.26 -13.39 9.10
C ASP A 35 -18.79 -13.06 9.34
N VAL A 36 -17.99 -12.80 8.32
CA VAL A 36 -16.68 -12.15 8.51
C VAL A 36 -16.90 -10.66 8.87
N SER A 37 -16.32 -10.24 9.99
CA SER A 37 -16.45 -8.85 10.45
C SER A 37 -15.24 -8.00 10.12
N ALA A 38 -14.05 -8.57 10.25
CA ALA A 38 -12.80 -7.89 10.01
C ALA A 38 -11.69 -8.89 9.69
N THR A 39 -10.75 -8.45 8.86
CA THR A 39 -9.52 -9.16 8.56
C THR A 39 -8.33 -8.26 8.88
N GLN A 40 -7.23 -8.86 9.29
CA GLN A 40 -5.96 -8.15 9.53
C GLN A 40 -4.80 -8.95 8.94
N LYS A 41 -3.99 -8.30 8.12
CA LYS A 41 -2.76 -8.88 7.58
C LYS A 41 -1.57 -8.51 8.45
N ILE A 42 -0.82 -9.50 8.90
CA ILE A 42 0.35 -9.38 9.78
C ILE A 42 1.58 -9.84 8.99
N GLY A 43 2.61 -9.02 8.96
CA GLY A 43 3.83 -9.26 8.16
C GLY A 43 3.69 -8.84 6.69
N GLY A 44 4.76 -9.07 5.95
CA GLY A 44 4.92 -8.68 4.56
C GLY A 44 5.04 -7.16 4.37
N ARG A 45 5.66 -6.75 3.28
CA ARG A 45 5.83 -5.35 2.90
C ARG A 45 4.66 -4.89 2.03
N ASN A 46 4.17 -3.67 2.27
CA ASN A 46 3.18 -3.07 1.41
C ASN A 46 3.83 -2.53 0.13
N ARG A 47 3.02 -2.39 -0.91
CA ARG A 47 3.41 -1.66 -2.12
C ARG A 47 3.47 -0.17 -1.82
N GLN A 48 4.53 0.50 -2.30
CA GLN A 48 4.64 1.96 -2.25
C GLN A 48 5.16 2.54 -3.56
N LEU A 49 4.76 3.76 -3.84
CA LEU A 49 5.39 4.61 -4.84
C LEU A 49 6.39 5.52 -4.13
N ARG A 50 7.66 5.38 -4.48
CA ARG A 50 8.76 6.16 -3.90
C ARG A 50 9.17 7.26 -4.86
N VAL A 51 9.06 8.50 -4.40
CA VAL A 51 9.50 9.68 -5.14
C VAL A 51 10.92 10.03 -4.69
N ILE A 52 11.86 10.04 -5.62
CA ILE A 52 13.26 10.40 -5.38
C ILE A 52 13.51 11.72 -6.09
N LEU A 53 13.63 12.80 -5.30
CA LEU A 53 13.88 14.15 -5.81
C LEU A 53 15.35 14.32 -6.21
N ASP A 54 15.57 14.96 -7.35
CA ASP A 54 16.88 15.37 -7.84
C ASP A 54 17.17 16.78 -7.28
N LYS A 55 18.20 16.88 -6.45
CA LYS A 55 18.56 18.12 -5.75
C LYS A 55 18.92 19.25 -6.71
N ASP A 56 19.61 18.95 -7.79
CA ASP A 56 20.10 19.95 -8.74
C ASP A 56 18.94 20.48 -9.58
N LYS A 57 18.07 19.61 -10.04
CA LYS A 57 16.84 19.98 -10.78
C LYS A 57 15.86 20.75 -9.90
N LEU A 58 15.74 20.38 -8.63
CA LEU A 58 14.90 21.07 -7.66
C LEU A 58 15.38 22.53 -7.50
N GLY A 59 16.69 22.70 -7.27
CA GLY A 59 17.29 24.03 -7.15
C GLY A 59 17.17 24.88 -8.42
N ALA A 60 17.39 24.28 -9.61
CA ALA A 60 17.23 24.95 -10.90
C ALA A 60 15.78 25.39 -11.17
N SER A 61 14.80 24.68 -10.62
CA SER A 61 13.38 25.00 -10.73
C SER A 61 12.90 26.03 -9.70
N GLY A 62 13.76 26.45 -8.77
CA GLY A 62 13.40 27.36 -7.69
C GLY A 62 12.41 26.79 -6.68
N LEU A 63 12.28 25.47 -6.65
CA LEU A 63 11.39 24.75 -5.72
C LEU A 63 12.19 24.23 -4.53
N ASP A 64 11.54 24.16 -3.36
CA ASP A 64 12.10 23.52 -2.19
C ASP A 64 11.43 22.17 -1.93
N PHE A 65 12.12 21.31 -1.17
CA PHE A 65 11.67 19.96 -0.84
C PHE A 65 10.32 19.95 -0.12
N LEU A 66 10.12 20.86 0.82
CA LEU A 66 8.92 20.88 1.65
C LEU A 66 7.69 21.23 0.83
N SER A 67 7.77 22.23 -0.02
CA SER A 67 6.69 22.64 -0.93
C SER A 67 6.27 21.50 -1.85
N VAL A 68 7.25 20.77 -2.43
CA VAL A 68 6.94 19.61 -3.28
C VAL A 68 6.27 18.50 -2.48
N ALA A 69 6.75 18.21 -1.28
CA ALA A 69 6.16 17.18 -0.41
C ALA A 69 4.71 17.53 -0.01
N GLU A 70 4.44 18.80 0.30
CA GLU A 70 3.09 19.28 0.62
C GLU A 70 2.16 19.19 -0.59
N MET A 71 2.64 19.52 -1.80
CA MET A 71 1.85 19.38 -3.03
C MET A 71 1.50 17.92 -3.34
N ILE A 72 2.46 17.00 -3.19
CA ILE A 72 2.18 15.56 -3.36
C ILE A 72 1.13 15.11 -2.35
N LYS A 73 1.26 15.51 -1.08
CA LYS A 73 0.31 15.16 -0.03
C LYS A 73 -1.08 15.73 -0.30
N ALA A 74 -1.18 16.98 -0.73
CA ALA A 74 -2.45 17.65 -1.04
C ALA A 74 -3.17 16.99 -2.23
N ASN A 75 -2.42 16.52 -3.22
CA ASN A 75 -2.98 15.84 -4.40
C ASN A 75 -3.26 14.34 -4.17
N ASN A 76 -2.77 13.75 -3.08
CA ASN A 76 -3.02 12.36 -2.72
C ASN A 76 -4.13 12.26 -1.67
N GLN A 77 -5.25 12.92 -1.92
CA GLN A 77 -6.40 12.94 -1.01
C GLN A 77 -7.70 12.81 -1.79
N GLN A 78 -8.59 12.01 -1.25
CA GLN A 78 -9.98 11.97 -1.68
C GLN A 78 -10.82 12.71 -0.63
N MET A 79 -11.56 13.71 -1.06
CA MET A 79 -12.41 14.51 -0.19
C MET A 79 -13.87 14.24 -0.52
N SER A 80 -14.69 14.04 0.51
CA SER A 80 -16.14 14.02 0.32
C SER A 80 -16.63 15.45 0.02
N ALA A 81 -17.21 15.64 -1.15
CA ALA A 81 -17.77 16.93 -1.57
C ALA A 81 -19.24 17.09 -1.13
N GLY A 82 -19.77 16.12 -0.39
CA GLY A 82 -21.16 16.08 0.07
C GLY A 82 -21.93 14.89 -0.49
N SER A 83 -23.23 14.89 -0.27
CA SER A 83 -24.15 13.89 -0.80
C SER A 83 -25.39 14.55 -1.35
N PHE A 84 -26.10 13.88 -2.24
CA PHE A 84 -27.45 14.26 -2.66
C PHE A 84 -28.36 13.03 -2.68
N ASP A 85 -29.61 13.24 -2.34
CA ASP A 85 -30.64 12.20 -2.34
C ASP A 85 -31.41 12.20 -3.67
N LYS A 86 -31.57 11.02 -4.25
CA LYS A 86 -32.41 10.79 -5.41
C LYS A 86 -33.13 9.44 -5.30
N ASN A 87 -34.47 9.46 -5.32
CA ASN A 87 -35.29 8.25 -5.21
C ASN A 87 -34.97 7.37 -4.01
N ASP A 88 -34.91 7.94 -2.80
CA ASP A 88 -34.57 7.29 -1.54
C ASP A 88 -33.16 6.62 -1.52
N THR A 89 -32.28 7.05 -2.42
CA THR A 89 -30.88 6.60 -2.46
C THR A 89 -29.96 7.80 -2.28
N GLU A 90 -29.12 7.73 -1.26
CA GLU A 90 -28.07 8.73 -1.02
C GLU A 90 -26.86 8.47 -1.93
N PHE A 91 -26.47 9.47 -2.69
CA PHE A 91 -25.27 9.46 -3.52
C PHE A 91 -24.18 10.30 -2.88
N LEU A 92 -23.10 9.67 -2.47
CA LEU A 92 -21.90 10.34 -1.96
C LEU A 92 -21.05 10.85 -3.13
N ILE A 93 -20.77 12.14 -3.13
CA ILE A 93 -19.86 12.74 -4.10
C ILE A 93 -18.48 12.83 -3.48
N ASN A 94 -17.53 12.09 -4.03
CA ASN A 94 -16.13 12.19 -3.67
C ASN A 94 -15.38 12.93 -4.78
N THR A 95 -14.55 13.90 -4.39
CA THR A 95 -13.65 14.63 -5.28
C THR A 95 -12.21 14.32 -4.92
N GLY A 96 -11.32 14.41 -5.91
CA GLY A 96 -9.93 13.99 -5.77
C GLY A 96 -9.74 12.52 -6.10
N LYS A 97 -8.48 12.15 -6.27
CA LYS A 97 -8.06 10.79 -6.60
C LYS A 97 -6.80 10.46 -5.81
N PHE A 98 -6.71 9.24 -5.33
CA PHE A 98 -5.43 8.75 -4.83
C PHE A 98 -4.45 8.51 -5.98
N LEU A 99 -3.19 8.74 -5.70
CA LEU A 99 -2.09 8.49 -6.65
C LEU A 99 -1.76 7.00 -6.63
N GLU A 100 -2.21 6.26 -7.63
CA GLU A 100 -2.11 4.80 -7.67
C GLU A 100 -1.03 4.29 -8.62
N THR A 101 -0.76 5.06 -9.67
CA THR A 101 0.20 4.69 -10.71
C THR A 101 1.43 5.59 -10.72
N ILE A 102 2.51 5.12 -11.31
CA ILE A 102 3.71 5.94 -11.55
C ILE A 102 3.34 7.18 -12.37
N GLU A 103 2.52 7.00 -13.39
CA GLU A 103 2.10 8.08 -14.29
C GLU A 103 1.27 9.15 -13.57
N ASP A 104 0.40 8.77 -12.64
CA ASP A 104 -0.37 9.72 -11.82
C ASP A 104 0.58 10.62 -11.04
N VAL A 105 1.63 10.05 -10.43
CA VAL A 105 2.62 10.78 -9.63
C VAL A 105 3.53 11.63 -10.51
N GLU A 106 4.03 11.09 -11.61
CA GLU A 106 4.94 11.79 -12.53
C GLU A 106 4.31 13.01 -13.19
N ASN A 107 3.01 12.95 -13.47
CA ASN A 107 2.27 14.03 -14.10
C ASN A 107 1.70 15.07 -13.12
N LEU A 108 2.00 14.95 -11.82
CA LEU A 108 1.65 15.99 -10.86
C LEU A 108 2.33 17.31 -11.19
N VAL A 109 1.55 18.39 -11.18
CA VAL A 109 2.08 19.75 -11.23
C VAL A 109 2.54 20.14 -9.82
N VAL A 110 3.84 20.38 -9.66
CA VAL A 110 4.47 20.69 -8.38
C VAL A 110 4.98 22.14 -8.29
N GLY A 111 4.75 22.91 -9.34
CA GLY A 111 5.10 24.32 -9.36
C GLY A 111 4.79 24.97 -10.70
N VAL A 112 5.04 26.27 -10.77
CA VAL A 112 4.91 27.05 -12.01
C VAL A 112 6.16 27.94 -12.13
N GLN A 113 6.85 27.88 -13.27
CA GLN A 113 7.99 28.73 -13.58
C GLN A 113 7.77 29.42 -14.94
N GLN A 114 7.95 30.72 -15.00
CA GLN A 114 7.74 31.49 -16.23
C GLN A 114 6.36 31.22 -16.91
N ASN A 115 5.32 31.09 -16.12
CA ASN A 115 3.94 30.77 -16.55
C ASN A 115 3.78 29.37 -17.19
N GLN A 116 4.75 28.45 -16.97
CA GLN A 116 4.68 27.07 -17.40
C GLN A 116 4.63 26.14 -16.20
N PRO A 117 3.79 25.08 -16.22
CA PRO A 117 3.71 24.10 -15.13
C PRO A 117 5.00 23.26 -15.07
N ILE A 118 5.49 23.03 -13.87
CA ILE A 118 6.57 22.10 -13.59
C ILE A 118 5.93 20.80 -13.12
N TYR A 119 6.18 19.73 -13.87
CA TYR A 119 5.72 18.38 -13.52
C TYR A 119 6.75 17.66 -12.66
N LEU A 120 6.28 16.78 -11.77
CA LEU A 120 7.14 16.04 -10.83
C LEU A 120 8.22 15.22 -11.57
N LYS A 121 7.89 14.60 -12.72
CA LYS A 121 8.87 13.90 -13.57
C LYS A 121 10.06 14.70 -14.04
N GLN A 122 9.97 16.03 -14.03
CA GLN A 122 11.07 16.90 -14.42
C GLN A 122 12.12 17.04 -13.32
N ILE A 123 11.72 16.88 -12.05
CA ILE A 123 12.55 17.09 -10.87
C ILE A 123 12.74 15.85 -9.99
N ALA A 124 12.07 14.74 -10.33
CA ALA A 124 12.11 13.51 -9.57
C ALA A 124 12.05 12.28 -10.47
N SER A 125 12.41 11.13 -9.90
CA SER A 125 12.09 9.80 -10.43
C SER A 125 11.12 9.09 -9.51
N VAL A 126 10.19 8.33 -10.08
CA VAL A 126 9.19 7.58 -9.33
C VAL A 126 9.48 6.09 -9.48
N GLN A 127 9.56 5.38 -8.36
CA GLN A 127 9.80 3.93 -8.32
C GLN A 127 8.63 3.25 -7.64
N ASN A 128 8.13 2.18 -8.27
CA ASN A 128 7.15 1.28 -7.68
C ASN A 128 7.87 0.08 -7.07
N GLY A 129 7.57 -0.24 -5.83
CA GLY A 129 8.20 -1.37 -5.16
C GLY A 129 7.73 -1.56 -3.73
N PRO A 130 8.38 -2.47 -3.00
CA PRO A 130 8.07 -2.71 -1.60
C PRO A 130 8.47 -1.53 -0.71
N GLU A 131 7.69 -1.32 0.35
CA GLU A 131 8.12 -0.43 1.44
C GLU A 131 9.37 -0.98 2.16
N ILE A 132 10.02 -0.11 2.94
CA ILE A 132 11.07 -0.55 3.86
C ILE A 132 10.41 -1.42 4.93
N SER A 133 10.94 -2.63 5.11
CA SER A 133 10.39 -3.60 6.07
C SER A 133 10.43 -3.04 7.49
N LYS A 134 9.28 -3.07 8.17
CA LYS A 134 9.11 -2.64 9.56
C LYS A 134 8.79 -3.81 10.48
N ASN A 135 8.10 -4.80 9.94
CA ASN A 135 7.66 -5.99 10.65
C ASN A 135 8.01 -7.22 9.82
N TYR A 136 8.54 -8.24 10.50
CA TYR A 136 8.92 -9.49 9.88
C TYR A 136 8.06 -10.60 10.47
N VAL A 137 7.56 -11.49 9.61
CA VAL A 137 6.93 -12.75 9.98
C VAL A 137 7.63 -13.84 9.21
N SER A 138 8.10 -14.85 9.90
CA SER A 138 8.74 -16.03 9.32
C SER A 138 8.06 -17.29 9.82
N LEU A 139 8.09 -18.33 9.00
CA LEU A 139 7.75 -19.69 9.38
C LEU A 139 9.03 -20.49 9.56
N GLY A 140 9.18 -21.12 10.72
CA GLY A 140 10.25 -22.07 10.99
C GLY A 140 9.72 -23.44 11.38
N TYR A 141 10.46 -24.49 11.08
CA TYR A 141 10.14 -25.85 11.48
C TYR A 141 10.90 -26.22 12.76
N GLY A 142 10.17 -26.71 13.77
CA GLY A 142 10.78 -27.24 14.98
C GLY A 142 11.28 -28.68 14.81
N GLN A 143 12.08 -29.16 15.78
CA GLN A 143 12.68 -30.50 15.75
C GLN A 143 11.66 -31.64 15.72
N ALA A 144 10.45 -31.42 16.26
CA ALA A 144 9.38 -32.41 16.28
C ALA A 144 8.53 -32.42 14.99
N SER A 145 8.86 -31.57 14.00
CA SER A 145 8.13 -31.53 12.73
C SER A 145 8.43 -32.76 11.89
N GLU A 146 7.42 -33.27 11.18
CA GLU A 146 7.59 -34.31 10.14
C GLU A 146 8.55 -33.83 9.02
N SER A 147 8.73 -32.53 8.87
CA SER A 147 9.69 -31.89 7.97
C SER A 147 11.02 -31.54 8.65
N ALA A 148 11.53 -32.43 9.49
CA ALA A 148 12.77 -32.22 10.26
C ALA A 148 14.00 -31.88 9.39
N SER A 149 14.00 -32.24 8.11
CA SER A 149 15.04 -31.86 7.14
C SER A 149 15.09 -30.36 6.86
N ARG A 150 14.07 -29.59 7.26
CA ARG A 150 13.95 -28.13 7.14
C ARG A 150 14.19 -27.41 8.48
N PHE A 151 14.65 -28.13 9.49
CA PHE A 151 15.05 -27.55 10.77
C PHE A 151 16.13 -26.46 10.52
N ASP A 152 16.03 -25.36 11.26
CA ASP A 152 16.84 -24.13 11.09
C ASP A 152 16.59 -23.33 9.79
N SER A 153 15.64 -23.72 8.96
CA SER A 153 15.23 -22.90 7.83
C SER A 153 14.09 -21.97 8.22
N GLU A 154 14.25 -20.69 7.93
CA GLU A 154 13.20 -19.69 8.06
C GLU A 154 12.70 -19.25 6.70
N TYR A 155 11.38 -19.22 6.52
CA TYR A 155 10.74 -18.82 5.28
C TYR A 155 9.93 -17.55 5.50
N PRO A 156 9.92 -16.61 4.53
CA PRO A 156 9.06 -15.44 4.64
C PRO A 156 7.59 -15.87 4.73
N ALA A 157 6.86 -15.21 5.60
CA ALA A 157 5.46 -15.52 5.82
C ALA A 157 4.59 -14.27 6.01
N VAL A 158 3.30 -14.41 5.74
CA VAL A 158 2.26 -13.41 6.01
C VAL A 158 1.08 -14.11 6.65
N THR A 159 0.59 -13.58 7.77
CA THR A 159 -0.56 -14.15 8.46
C THR A 159 -1.79 -13.26 8.27
N ILE A 160 -2.91 -13.88 7.89
CA ILE A 160 -4.23 -13.24 7.83
C ILE A 160 -5.00 -13.69 9.08
N SER A 161 -5.36 -12.74 9.92
CA SER A 161 -6.23 -12.94 11.06
C SER A 161 -7.66 -12.58 10.66
N VAL A 162 -8.60 -13.48 10.90
CA VAL A 162 -10.02 -13.32 10.55
C VAL A 162 -10.85 -13.29 11.82
N ALA A 163 -11.70 -12.27 11.95
CA ALA A 163 -12.64 -12.13 13.06
C ALA A 163 -14.07 -12.34 12.58
N LYS A 164 -14.89 -12.97 13.43
CA LYS A 164 -16.32 -13.21 13.18
C LYS A 164 -17.15 -12.02 13.69
N ARG A 165 -18.22 -11.71 12.96
CA ARG A 165 -19.27 -10.80 13.43
C ARG A 165 -20.01 -11.45 14.61
N LYS A 166 -20.33 -10.65 15.63
CA LYS A 166 -21.17 -11.08 16.75
C LYS A 166 -22.62 -11.24 16.35
#